data_dbf76d876a62e41034f150538ac996eb
#
_entry.id   dbf76d876a62e41034f150538ac996eb
#
_cell.length_a   1.000
_cell.length_b   1.000
_cell.length_c   1.000
_cell.angle_alpha   90.00
_cell.angle_beta   90.00
_cell.angle_gamma   90.00
#
_symmetry.space_group_name_H-M   'P 1'
#
loop_
_entity.id
_entity.type
_entity.pdbx_description
1 polymer ?
#
loop_
_entity_poly.entity_id
_entity_poly.type
_entity_poly.pdbx_seq_one_letter_code
_entity_poly.pdbx_strand_id
1 'polypeptide(L)'
;GGALPLSDGVLLGLGKFNKITEIDYENRTVTAQPGVTNLAITTAVQDNGFYYAPDPSSQIACSIGGNIAENSGGVHCLKYGLTTNNVLGIEMVTMDGEIVRIGGKHLDAPGFDILGIMTGSEGLLGVVTEVTVRILRKPATQRAMLVGFDSAQEAGQAVSTVIGAGIIPAGMEMMDNPAINAAEDFVQAGYPREAAALLIVELD
;
A
#
# COMPACT_ATOMS: atom_id res chain seq x y z
N GLY A 1 6.69 4.55 -11.61
CA GLY A 1 6.42 4.40 -12.89
C GLY A 1 7.03 3.28 -13.69
N GLY A 2 6.21 2.31 -14.12
CA GLY A 2 6.65 1.25 -15.03
C GLY A 2 6.38 1.54 -16.51
N ALA A 3 5.77 2.69 -16.82
CA ALA A 3 5.44 3.04 -18.19
C ALA A 3 6.70 3.39 -19.01
N LEU A 4 6.83 2.78 -20.18
CA LEU A 4 7.89 3.08 -21.13
C LEU A 4 7.43 4.23 -22.04
N PRO A 5 8.14 5.38 -22.08
CA PRO A 5 7.77 6.48 -22.95
C PRO A 5 7.99 6.11 -24.42
N LEU A 6 7.08 6.54 -25.28
CA LEU A 6 7.26 6.46 -26.73
C LEU A 6 8.28 7.50 -27.18
N SER A 7 8.99 7.23 -28.30
CA SER A 7 10.04 8.13 -28.82
C SER A 7 9.52 9.50 -29.25
N ASP A 8 8.23 9.59 -29.58
CA ASP A 8 7.50 10.80 -29.99
C ASP A 8 6.51 11.29 -28.92
N GLY A 9 6.55 10.68 -27.73
CA GLY A 9 5.67 11.01 -26.61
C GLY A 9 6.23 12.14 -25.73
N VAL A 10 5.37 12.64 -24.83
CA VAL A 10 5.73 13.59 -23.80
C VAL A 10 5.87 12.86 -22.46
N LEU A 11 7.03 12.96 -21.82
CA LEU A 11 7.25 12.44 -20.48
C LEU A 11 6.93 13.52 -19.43
N LEU A 12 5.87 13.33 -18.67
CA LEU A 12 5.50 14.22 -17.58
C LEU A 12 6.09 13.73 -16.25
N GLY A 13 7.12 14.42 -15.77
CA GLY A 13 7.76 14.13 -14.48
C GLY A 13 7.03 14.79 -13.31
N LEU A 14 6.42 14.00 -12.42
CA LEU A 14 5.67 14.50 -11.26
C LEU A 14 6.50 14.61 -9.98
N GLY A 15 7.78 14.27 -9.99
CA GLY A 15 8.65 14.24 -8.81
C GLY A 15 8.80 15.58 -8.07
N LYS A 16 8.50 16.71 -8.72
CA LYS A 16 8.48 18.05 -8.08
C LYS A 16 7.18 18.33 -7.32
N PHE A 17 6.11 17.55 -7.55
CA PHE A 17 4.87 17.58 -6.78
C PHE A 17 5.05 16.70 -5.54
N ASN A 18 5.84 17.13 -4.55
CA ASN A 18 6.29 16.31 -3.42
C ASN A 18 5.96 16.93 -2.05
N LYS A 19 4.91 17.71 -1.97
CA LYS A 19 4.48 18.33 -0.72
C LYS A 19 3.32 17.58 -0.09
N ILE A 20 3.36 17.41 1.23
CA ILE A 20 2.17 17.14 2.03
C ILE A 20 1.51 18.48 2.25
N THR A 21 0.30 18.66 1.73
CA THR A 21 -0.43 19.93 1.73
C THR A 21 -1.29 20.10 2.96
N GLU A 22 -1.77 18.98 3.55
CA GLU A 22 -2.59 19.01 4.75
C GLU A 22 -2.40 17.72 5.57
N ILE A 23 -2.42 17.86 6.91
CA ILE A 23 -2.57 16.76 7.86
C ILE A 23 -3.73 17.10 8.77
N ASP A 24 -4.77 16.27 8.77
CA ASP A 24 -5.98 16.45 9.55
C ASP A 24 -6.15 15.25 10.50
N TYR A 25 -5.70 15.43 11.73
CA TYR A 25 -5.76 14.37 12.74
C TYR A 25 -7.18 14.10 13.25
N GLU A 26 -8.08 15.07 13.19
CA GLU A 26 -9.48 14.92 13.62
C GLU A 26 -10.23 13.98 12.65
N ASN A 27 -10.09 14.22 11.35
CA ASN A 27 -10.65 13.39 10.30
C ASN A 27 -9.76 12.20 9.92
N ARG A 28 -8.56 12.11 10.49
CA ARG A 28 -7.56 11.06 10.21
C ARG A 28 -7.21 10.97 8.73
N THR A 29 -6.88 12.10 8.15
CA THR A 29 -6.51 12.19 6.73
C THR A 29 -5.21 12.93 6.53
N VAL A 30 -4.54 12.59 5.43
CA VAL A 30 -3.40 13.34 4.88
C VAL A 30 -3.69 13.62 3.44
N THR A 31 -3.48 14.88 3.04
CA THR A 31 -3.54 15.30 1.64
C THR A 31 -2.12 15.59 1.16
N ALA A 32 -1.74 14.96 0.07
CA ALA A 32 -0.39 14.99 -0.46
C ALA A 32 -0.37 15.08 -1.99
N GLN A 33 0.67 15.69 -2.53
CA GLN A 33 0.94 15.72 -3.95
C GLN A 33 1.48 14.36 -4.44
N PRO A 34 1.28 13.99 -5.71
CA PRO A 34 1.53 12.63 -6.22
C PRO A 34 2.98 12.15 -6.15
N GLY A 35 3.95 13.05 -6.10
CA GLY A 35 5.37 12.71 -5.98
C GLY A 35 5.85 12.45 -4.54
N VAL A 36 4.99 12.62 -3.53
CA VAL A 36 5.31 12.23 -2.13
C VAL A 36 5.48 10.72 -2.07
N THR A 37 6.56 10.24 -1.43
CA THR A 37 6.75 8.79 -1.28
C THR A 37 5.75 8.21 -0.27
N ASN A 38 5.40 6.95 -0.45
CA ASN A 38 4.49 6.24 0.45
C ASN A 38 4.95 6.36 1.90
N LEU A 39 6.23 6.04 2.18
CA LEU A 39 6.80 6.09 3.51
C LEU A 39 6.82 7.51 4.10
N ALA A 40 6.96 8.56 3.27
CA ALA A 40 6.97 9.94 3.75
C ALA A 40 5.65 10.33 4.42
N ILE A 41 4.52 9.76 3.99
CA ILE A 41 3.22 9.99 4.63
C ILE A 41 3.24 9.45 6.06
N THR A 42 3.67 8.20 6.25
CA THR A 42 3.83 7.60 7.60
C THR A 42 4.81 8.40 8.45
N THR A 43 5.95 8.78 7.90
CA THR A 43 6.97 9.57 8.61
C THR A 43 6.41 10.91 9.11
N ALA A 44 5.57 11.57 8.31
CA ALA A 44 4.98 12.86 8.69
C ALA A 44 3.99 12.79 9.85
N VAL A 45 3.39 11.63 10.11
CA VAL A 45 2.34 11.47 11.12
C VAL A 45 2.71 10.57 12.29
N GLN A 46 3.83 9.87 12.22
CA GLN A 46 4.21 8.83 13.20
C GLN A 46 4.43 9.36 14.63
N ASP A 47 4.91 10.57 14.78
CA ASP A 47 5.15 11.19 16.09
C ASP A 47 3.83 11.49 16.83
N ASN A 48 2.72 11.58 16.09
CA ASN A 48 1.37 11.71 16.64
C ASN A 48 0.65 10.36 16.80
N GLY A 49 1.36 9.23 16.64
CA GLY A 49 0.83 7.89 16.79
C GLY A 49 -0.05 7.42 15.65
N PHE A 50 0.18 7.92 14.42
CA PHE A 50 -0.52 7.51 13.22
C PHE A 50 0.43 6.92 12.18
N TYR A 51 -0.14 6.25 11.17
CA TYR A 51 0.58 5.72 10.01
C TYR A 51 -0.37 5.58 8.82
N TYR A 52 0.21 5.47 7.63
CA TYR A 52 -0.48 5.11 6.40
C TYR A 52 -0.32 3.60 6.18
N ALA A 53 -1.44 2.86 6.13
CA ALA A 53 -1.42 1.40 6.23
C ALA A 53 -0.89 0.66 4.99
N PRO A 54 -1.20 1.04 3.73
CA PRO A 54 -0.61 0.38 2.57
C PRO A 54 0.90 0.57 2.53
N ASP A 55 1.65 -0.52 2.58
CA ASP A 55 3.10 -0.53 2.77
C ASP A 55 3.82 -1.44 1.77
N PRO A 56 3.79 -1.10 0.47
CA PRO A 56 4.52 -1.87 -0.52
C PRO A 56 6.02 -1.94 -0.15
N SER A 57 6.69 -3.03 -0.50
CA SER A 57 8.14 -3.21 -0.23
C SER A 57 8.98 -2.06 -0.79
N SER A 58 8.49 -1.39 -1.83
CA SER A 58 9.08 -0.21 -2.45
C SER A 58 8.70 1.13 -1.79
N GLN A 59 8.06 1.15 -0.62
CA GLN A 59 7.49 2.35 0.02
C GLN A 59 8.50 3.50 0.22
N ILE A 60 9.80 3.20 0.29
CA ILE A 60 10.86 4.21 0.39
C ILE A 60 11.06 4.98 -0.93
N ALA A 61 10.65 4.41 -2.05
CA ALA A 61 10.90 4.94 -3.39
C ALA A 61 9.62 5.19 -4.20
N CYS A 62 8.58 4.37 -4.03
CA CYS A 62 7.34 4.55 -4.76
C CYS A 62 6.59 5.82 -4.30
N SER A 63 5.96 6.50 -5.25
CA SER A 63 5.18 7.71 -4.98
C SER A 63 3.71 7.39 -4.77
N ILE A 64 3.00 8.23 -4.01
CA ILE A 64 1.57 8.04 -3.75
C ILE A 64 0.75 8.11 -5.05
N GLY A 65 1.14 8.95 -6.01
CA GLY A 65 0.50 8.99 -7.33
C GLY A 65 0.69 7.70 -8.12
N GLY A 66 1.87 7.06 -8.02
CA GLY A 66 2.13 5.73 -8.56
C GLY A 66 1.28 4.66 -7.88
N ASN A 67 1.15 4.74 -6.55
CA ASN A 67 0.31 3.81 -5.80
C ASN A 67 -1.17 3.91 -6.21
N ILE A 68 -1.67 5.12 -6.50
CA ILE A 68 -3.02 5.31 -7.07
C ILE A 68 -3.11 4.67 -8.45
N ALA A 69 -2.15 4.94 -9.33
CA ALA A 69 -2.17 4.44 -10.70
C ALA A 69 -2.18 2.91 -10.76
N GLU A 70 -1.43 2.24 -9.88
CA GLU A 70 -1.26 0.78 -9.87
C GLU A 70 -2.19 0.05 -8.88
N ASN A 71 -2.92 0.78 -8.03
CA ASN A 71 -3.62 0.21 -6.87
C ASN A 71 -2.68 -0.63 -5.99
N SER A 72 -1.55 -0.05 -5.61
CA SER A 72 -0.50 -0.77 -4.89
C SER A 72 -0.97 -1.33 -3.55
N GLY A 73 -0.42 -2.47 -3.19
CA GLY A 73 -0.60 -3.10 -1.89
C GLY A 73 0.73 -3.37 -1.18
N GLY A 74 0.68 -4.05 -0.05
CA GLY A 74 1.82 -4.42 0.77
C GLY A 74 1.51 -5.58 1.69
N VAL A 75 2.38 -5.85 2.65
CA VAL A 75 2.29 -6.95 3.61
C VAL A 75 0.97 -6.93 4.40
N HIS A 76 0.51 -5.74 4.75
CA HIS A 76 -0.67 -5.55 5.61
C HIS A 76 -2.01 -5.43 4.86
N CYS A 77 -2.02 -5.71 3.55
CA CYS A 77 -3.25 -5.63 2.73
C CYS A 77 -4.37 -6.55 3.18
N LEU A 78 -4.04 -7.69 3.78
CA LEU A 78 -5.03 -8.63 4.29
C LEU A 78 -6.00 -7.97 5.28
N LYS A 79 -5.48 -7.19 6.21
CA LYS A 79 -6.27 -6.51 7.25
C LYS A 79 -6.69 -5.11 6.85
N TYR A 80 -5.78 -4.36 6.25
CA TYR A 80 -5.95 -2.91 6.06
C TYR A 80 -6.30 -2.50 4.64
N GLY A 81 -6.29 -3.46 3.70
CA GLY A 81 -6.65 -3.25 2.30
C GLY A 81 -5.53 -2.63 1.46
N LEU A 82 -5.84 -2.49 0.19
CA LEU A 82 -4.99 -1.90 -0.83
C LEU A 82 -5.08 -0.36 -0.82
N THR A 83 -4.42 0.28 -1.76
CA THR A 83 -4.53 1.73 -1.98
C THR A 83 -5.99 2.16 -2.15
N THR A 84 -6.80 1.46 -2.96
CA THR A 84 -8.22 1.76 -3.18
C THR A 84 -9.04 1.79 -1.89
N ASN A 85 -8.70 1.00 -0.88
CA ASN A 85 -9.39 0.96 0.40
C ASN A 85 -8.98 2.12 1.34
N ASN A 86 -7.92 2.85 0.99
CA ASN A 86 -7.30 3.86 1.85
C ASN A 86 -7.29 5.26 1.22
N VAL A 87 -7.64 5.37 -0.06
CA VAL A 87 -7.83 6.66 -0.74
C VAL A 87 -9.24 7.16 -0.49
N LEU A 88 -9.36 8.43 -0.14
CA LEU A 88 -10.65 9.09 0.12
C LEU A 88 -10.99 10.11 -0.95
N GLY A 89 -9.99 10.69 -1.61
CA GLY A 89 -10.21 11.66 -2.66
C GLY A 89 -8.95 11.94 -3.47
N ILE A 90 -9.17 12.47 -4.66
CA ILE A 90 -8.11 12.94 -5.56
C ILE A 90 -8.50 14.25 -6.22
N GLU A 91 -7.51 15.04 -6.56
CA GLU A 91 -7.59 16.05 -7.61
C GLU A 91 -6.81 15.54 -8.82
N MET A 92 -7.36 15.72 -10.01
CA MET A 92 -6.73 15.29 -11.25
C MET A 92 -6.96 16.28 -12.37
N VAL A 93 -6.10 16.23 -13.36
CA VAL A 93 -6.26 16.93 -14.65
C VAL A 93 -6.65 15.90 -15.71
N THR A 94 -7.77 16.14 -16.38
CA THR A 94 -8.26 15.30 -17.48
C THR A 94 -7.47 15.55 -18.77
N MET A 95 -7.70 14.74 -19.78
CA MET A 95 -7.09 14.93 -21.12
C MET A 95 -7.53 16.23 -21.79
N ASP A 96 -8.68 16.79 -21.41
CA ASP A 96 -9.17 18.09 -21.90
C ASP A 96 -8.58 19.27 -21.13
N GLY A 97 -7.72 19.01 -20.14
CA GLY A 97 -7.07 20.02 -19.30
C GLY A 97 -7.96 20.55 -18.17
N GLU A 98 -9.07 19.91 -17.88
CA GLU A 98 -9.96 20.31 -16.79
C GLU A 98 -9.46 19.73 -15.46
N ILE A 99 -9.55 20.55 -14.38
CA ILE A 99 -9.28 20.12 -13.03
C ILE A 99 -10.55 19.56 -12.43
N VAL A 100 -10.51 18.29 -12.01
CA VAL A 100 -11.64 17.58 -11.41
C VAL A 100 -11.26 17.08 -10.03
N ARG A 101 -12.17 17.22 -9.07
CA ARG A 101 -12.04 16.66 -7.72
C ARG A 101 -13.05 15.54 -7.53
N ILE A 102 -12.57 14.39 -7.03
CA ILE A 102 -13.35 13.16 -6.84
C ILE A 102 -13.14 12.72 -5.40
N GLY A 103 -14.23 12.43 -4.68
CA GLY A 103 -14.18 12.08 -3.26
C GLY A 103 -13.94 13.28 -2.35
N GLY A 104 -13.36 13.04 -1.17
CA GLY A 104 -13.14 14.08 -0.14
C GLY A 104 -12.35 13.54 1.05
N LYS A 105 -12.77 13.90 2.29
CA LYS A 105 -12.15 13.42 3.54
C LYS A 105 -12.94 12.31 4.23
N HIS A 106 -13.91 11.69 3.56
CA HIS A 106 -14.80 10.67 4.10
C HIS A 106 -14.97 9.53 3.09
N LEU A 107 -15.38 8.38 3.60
CA LEU A 107 -15.53 7.16 2.79
C LEU A 107 -16.74 7.19 1.85
N ASP A 108 -17.73 8.02 2.18
CA ASP A 108 -18.99 8.09 1.43
C ASP A 108 -18.93 9.26 0.44
N ALA A 109 -18.95 8.95 -0.84
CA ALA A 109 -19.01 9.92 -1.93
C ALA A 109 -20.36 9.78 -2.66
N PRO A 110 -21.04 10.88 -2.99
CA PRO A 110 -22.32 10.81 -3.70
C PRO A 110 -22.12 10.32 -5.15
N GLY A 111 -23.01 9.47 -5.63
CA GLY A 111 -23.05 9.00 -7.00
C GLY A 111 -22.26 7.71 -7.23
N PHE A 112 -21.72 7.58 -8.45
CA PHE A 112 -20.91 6.41 -8.82
C PHE A 112 -19.53 6.45 -8.15
N ASP A 113 -18.95 5.27 -7.91
CA ASP A 113 -17.58 5.12 -7.38
C ASP A 113 -16.54 5.43 -8.46
N ILE A 114 -16.42 6.71 -8.81
CA ILE A 114 -15.40 7.18 -9.77
C ILE A 114 -14.00 7.05 -9.18
N LEU A 115 -13.85 7.19 -7.86
CA LEU A 115 -12.56 7.04 -7.19
C LEU A 115 -12.00 5.63 -7.35
N GLY A 116 -12.86 4.60 -7.25
CA GLY A 116 -12.49 3.22 -7.51
C GLY A 116 -12.07 2.97 -8.96
N ILE A 117 -12.68 3.66 -9.94
CA ILE A 117 -12.28 3.58 -11.35
C ILE A 117 -10.90 4.23 -11.57
N MET A 118 -10.63 5.33 -10.89
CA MET A 118 -9.36 6.06 -11.01
C MET A 118 -8.19 5.29 -10.38
N THR A 119 -8.44 4.58 -9.30
CA THR A 119 -7.41 3.80 -8.60
C THR A 119 -7.14 2.49 -9.37
N GLY A 120 -5.93 2.32 -9.86
CA GLY A 120 -5.55 1.21 -10.74
C GLY A 120 -5.75 1.51 -12.23
N SER A 121 -5.98 2.79 -12.61
CA SER A 121 -6.18 3.20 -14.00
C SER A 121 -4.88 3.35 -14.81
N GLU A 122 -3.72 3.11 -14.19
CA GLU A 122 -2.39 3.24 -14.80
C GLU A 122 -2.11 4.63 -15.42
N GLY A 123 -2.83 5.67 -14.93
CA GLY A 123 -2.72 7.03 -15.46
C GLY A 123 -3.44 7.25 -16.81
N LEU A 124 -4.21 6.28 -17.29
CA LEU A 124 -4.89 6.35 -18.60
C LEU A 124 -6.08 7.32 -18.61
N LEU A 125 -6.64 7.65 -17.44
CA LEU A 125 -7.83 8.50 -17.33
C LEU A 125 -7.52 9.96 -16.99
N GLY A 126 -6.28 10.27 -16.66
CA GLY A 126 -5.83 11.61 -16.33
C GLY A 126 -4.62 11.64 -15.42
N VAL A 127 -4.16 12.84 -15.08
CA VAL A 127 -2.99 13.06 -14.24
C VAL A 127 -3.44 13.48 -12.85
N VAL A 128 -3.19 12.64 -11.84
CA VAL A 128 -3.46 12.96 -10.44
C VAL A 128 -2.48 14.02 -9.95
N THR A 129 -2.99 15.09 -9.35
CA THR A 129 -2.23 16.24 -8.85
C THR A 129 -2.27 16.36 -7.33
N GLU A 130 -3.30 15.78 -6.68
CA GLU A 130 -3.40 15.71 -5.23
C GLU A 130 -4.14 14.43 -4.82
N VAL A 131 -3.77 13.86 -3.69
CA VAL A 131 -4.35 12.64 -3.13
C VAL A 131 -4.67 12.85 -1.66
N THR A 132 -5.90 12.56 -1.26
CA THR A 132 -6.30 12.48 0.15
C THR A 132 -6.43 11.02 0.56
N VAL A 133 -5.64 10.63 1.56
CA VAL A 133 -5.62 9.26 2.11
C VAL A 133 -6.03 9.26 3.57
N ARG A 134 -6.62 8.16 4.03
CA ARG A 134 -6.83 7.96 5.46
C ARG A 134 -5.55 7.50 6.14
N ILE A 135 -5.36 7.92 7.39
CA ILE A 135 -4.33 7.42 8.27
C ILE A 135 -4.95 6.70 9.45
N LEU A 136 -4.27 5.69 9.95
CA LEU A 136 -4.72 4.86 11.06
C LEU A 136 -3.86 5.13 12.30
N ARG A 137 -4.42 4.86 13.48
CA ARG A 137 -3.61 4.84 14.71
C ARG A 137 -2.71 3.63 14.70
N LYS A 138 -1.46 3.83 15.13
CA LYS A 138 -0.53 2.72 15.33
C LYS A 138 -1.12 1.74 16.35
N PRO A 139 -1.02 0.43 16.10
CA PRO A 139 -1.38 -0.58 17.08
C PRO A 139 -0.60 -0.40 18.39
N ALA A 140 -1.25 -0.71 19.51
CA ALA A 140 -0.61 -0.61 20.82
C ALA A 140 0.50 -1.66 21.01
N THR A 141 0.35 -2.82 20.37
CA THR A 141 1.33 -3.93 20.38
C THR A 141 1.33 -4.62 19.04
N GLN A 142 2.47 -5.17 18.67
CA GLN A 142 2.62 -6.03 17.49
C GLN A 142 3.42 -7.27 17.91
N ARG A 143 3.05 -8.42 17.37
CA ARG A 143 3.77 -9.68 17.57
C ARG A 143 3.87 -10.43 16.26
N ALA A 144 5.05 -10.94 15.97
CA ALA A 144 5.29 -11.80 14.84
C ALA A 144 5.48 -13.25 15.30
N MET A 145 5.04 -14.19 14.48
CA MET A 145 5.22 -15.61 14.65
C MET A 145 5.80 -16.19 13.36
N LEU A 146 6.77 -17.08 13.52
CA LEU A 146 7.43 -17.80 12.44
C LEU A 146 7.04 -19.27 12.52
N VAL A 147 6.52 -19.84 11.43
CA VAL A 147 6.06 -21.23 11.39
C VAL A 147 6.62 -21.93 10.15
N GLY A 148 7.43 -22.98 10.36
CA GLY A 148 7.93 -23.86 9.29
C GLY A 148 6.94 -24.97 8.94
N PHE A 149 6.93 -25.38 7.67
CA PHE A 149 6.08 -26.44 7.14
C PHE A 149 6.90 -27.40 6.28
N ASP A 150 6.45 -28.67 6.23
CA ASP A 150 7.07 -29.72 5.41
C ASP A 150 6.66 -29.62 3.92
N SER A 151 5.65 -28.80 3.60
CA SER A 151 5.24 -28.52 2.22
C SER A 151 4.61 -27.14 2.08
N ALA A 152 4.72 -26.54 0.88
CA ALA A 152 4.03 -25.30 0.55
C ALA A 152 2.50 -25.47 0.57
N GLN A 153 2.00 -26.67 0.30
CA GLN A 153 0.57 -26.97 0.37
C GLN A 153 0.04 -26.89 1.80
N GLU A 154 0.77 -27.42 2.77
CA GLU A 154 0.40 -27.30 4.19
C GLU A 154 0.41 -25.86 4.68
N ALA A 155 1.41 -25.07 4.27
CA ALA A 155 1.46 -23.63 4.56
C ALA A 155 0.22 -22.91 3.99
N GLY A 156 -0.14 -23.17 2.72
CA GLY A 156 -1.34 -22.61 2.10
C GLY A 156 -2.64 -23.04 2.78
N GLN A 157 -2.71 -24.30 3.22
CA GLN A 157 -3.86 -24.81 3.99
C GLN A 157 -3.96 -24.12 5.36
N ALA A 158 -2.83 -23.87 6.03
CA ALA A 158 -2.80 -23.16 7.29
C ALA A 158 -3.34 -21.73 7.13
N VAL A 159 -2.93 -21.00 6.08
CA VAL A 159 -3.47 -19.68 5.74
C VAL A 159 -4.99 -19.72 5.61
N SER A 160 -5.51 -20.65 4.80
CA SER A 160 -6.95 -20.79 4.57
C SER A 160 -7.70 -21.13 5.86
N THR A 161 -7.10 -21.96 6.72
CA THR A 161 -7.70 -22.37 8.00
C THR A 161 -7.78 -21.21 8.99
N VAL A 162 -6.71 -20.39 9.09
CA VAL A 162 -6.68 -19.22 9.96
C VAL A 162 -7.76 -18.22 9.54
N ILE A 163 -7.82 -17.88 8.24
CA ILE A 163 -8.84 -16.97 7.70
C ILE A 163 -10.25 -17.56 7.88
N GLY A 164 -10.44 -18.85 7.59
CA GLY A 164 -11.72 -19.54 7.74
C GLY A 164 -12.22 -19.60 9.20
N ALA A 165 -11.31 -19.55 10.17
CA ALA A 165 -11.64 -19.42 11.60
C ALA A 165 -12.03 -17.99 12.02
N GLY A 166 -12.06 -17.04 11.10
CA GLY A 166 -12.38 -15.64 11.37
C GLY A 166 -11.22 -14.83 11.98
N ILE A 167 -10.01 -15.38 11.94
CA ILE A 167 -8.81 -14.69 12.41
C ILE A 167 -8.19 -13.95 11.22
N ILE A 168 -8.06 -12.63 11.32
CA ILE A 168 -7.44 -11.81 10.29
C ILE A 168 -6.16 -11.19 10.87
N PRO A 169 -4.98 -11.79 10.61
CA PRO A 169 -3.70 -11.22 10.99
C PRO A 169 -3.45 -9.88 10.31
N ALA A 170 -2.58 -9.07 10.89
CA ALA A 170 -2.12 -7.82 10.28
C ALA A 170 -1.43 -8.10 8.95
N GLY A 171 -0.56 -9.11 8.93
CA GLY A 171 0.11 -9.60 7.74
C GLY A 171 0.33 -11.11 7.81
N MET A 172 0.40 -11.75 6.64
CA MET A 172 0.72 -13.16 6.50
C MET A 172 1.50 -13.37 5.22
N GLU A 173 2.80 -13.65 5.36
CA GLU A 173 3.73 -13.80 4.24
C GLU A 173 4.27 -15.22 4.17
N MET A 174 4.33 -15.77 2.97
CA MET A 174 4.85 -17.12 2.73
C MET A 174 6.13 -17.08 1.90
N MET A 175 7.12 -17.84 2.33
CA MET A 175 8.33 -18.12 1.56
C MET A 175 8.44 -19.62 1.27
N ASP A 176 8.85 -19.98 0.06
CA ASP A 176 9.28 -21.34 -0.28
C ASP A 176 10.74 -21.58 0.12
N ASN A 177 11.21 -22.81 0.03
CA ASN A 177 12.57 -23.15 0.45
C ASN A 177 13.68 -22.34 -0.27
N PRO A 178 13.63 -22.11 -1.60
CA PRO A 178 14.59 -21.24 -2.26
C PRO A 178 14.61 -19.80 -1.70
N ALA A 179 13.43 -19.23 -1.44
CA ALA A 179 13.31 -17.89 -0.88
C ALA A 179 13.82 -17.83 0.57
N ILE A 180 13.50 -18.85 1.39
CA ILE A 180 14.02 -18.97 2.77
C ILE A 180 15.55 -18.95 2.77
N ASN A 181 16.18 -19.77 1.92
CA ASN A 181 17.63 -19.86 1.87
C ASN A 181 18.27 -18.56 1.34
N ALA A 182 17.71 -17.94 0.31
CA ALA A 182 18.21 -16.67 -0.21
C ALA A 182 18.08 -15.55 0.83
N ALA A 183 16.96 -15.47 1.55
CA ALA A 183 16.77 -14.49 2.62
C ALA A 183 17.74 -14.73 3.78
N GLU A 184 17.93 -16.00 4.20
CA GLU A 184 18.83 -16.34 5.30
C GLU A 184 20.30 -16.06 4.96
N ASP A 185 20.71 -16.28 3.70
CA ASP A 185 22.05 -15.93 3.23
C ASP A 185 22.33 -14.42 3.33
N PHE A 186 21.28 -13.61 3.15
CA PHE A 186 21.40 -12.15 3.16
C PHE A 186 21.23 -11.55 4.57
N VAL A 187 20.18 -11.94 5.31
CA VAL A 187 19.82 -11.28 6.58
C VAL A 187 20.28 -12.03 7.83
N GLN A 188 20.52 -13.35 7.74
CA GLN A 188 20.95 -14.22 8.85
C GLN A 188 19.99 -14.12 10.06
N ALA A 189 18.69 -14.20 9.78
CA ALA A 189 17.63 -14.05 10.79
C ALA A 189 17.37 -15.33 11.60
N GLY A 190 18.01 -16.45 11.25
CA GLY A 190 17.79 -17.74 11.87
C GLY A 190 16.60 -18.51 11.28
N TYR A 191 16.30 -18.31 10.01
CA TYR A 191 15.24 -19.04 9.34
C TYR A 191 15.57 -20.54 9.21
N PRO A 192 14.56 -21.43 9.36
CA PRO A 192 14.76 -22.89 9.22
C PRO A 192 15.03 -23.26 7.75
N ARG A 193 16.29 -23.45 7.38
CA ARG A 193 16.73 -23.69 5.99
C ARG A 193 16.20 -24.98 5.39
N GLU A 194 15.86 -25.96 6.21
CA GLU A 194 15.30 -27.26 5.83
C GLU A 194 13.79 -27.24 5.60
N ALA A 195 13.09 -26.21 6.06
CA ALA A 195 11.64 -26.11 5.86
C ALA A 195 11.30 -25.98 4.37
N ALA A 196 10.29 -26.71 3.92
CA ALA A 196 9.81 -26.59 2.54
C ALA A 196 9.05 -25.30 2.29
N ALA A 197 8.40 -24.78 3.34
CA ALA A 197 7.77 -23.45 3.33
C ALA A 197 7.80 -22.84 4.73
N LEU A 198 7.69 -21.51 4.78
CA LEU A 198 7.69 -20.72 6.00
C LEU A 198 6.55 -19.70 5.93
N LEU A 199 5.78 -19.56 7.01
CA LEU A 199 4.86 -18.45 7.21
C LEU A 199 5.41 -17.49 8.26
N ILE A 200 5.40 -16.20 7.92
CA ILE A 200 5.56 -15.10 8.86
C ILE A 200 4.16 -14.54 9.08
N VAL A 201 3.67 -14.63 10.31
CA VAL A 201 2.33 -14.15 10.69
C VAL A 201 2.50 -13.02 11.68
N GLU A 202 1.93 -11.86 11.36
CA GLU A 202 1.97 -10.68 12.20
C GLU A 202 0.59 -10.39 12.77
N LEU A 203 0.54 -10.18 14.09
CA LEU A 203 -0.66 -9.81 14.84
C LEU A 203 -0.47 -8.45 15.50
N ASP A 204 -1.54 -7.65 15.51
CA ASP A 204 -1.59 -6.29 16.07
C ASP A 204 -2.91 -5.99 16.79
#